data_851be0c0343bc058d73ff3daed1f0bc5
#
_entry.id   851be0c0343bc058d73ff3daed1f0bc5
#
_cell.length_a   1.000
_cell.length_b   1.000
_cell.length_c   1.000
_cell.angle_alpha   90.00
_cell.angle_beta   90.00
_cell.angle_gamma   90.00
#
_symmetry.space_group_name_H-M   'P 1'
#
loop_
_entity.id
_entity.type
_entity.pdbx_description
1 polymer ?
#
loop_
_entity_poly.entity_id
_entity_poly.type
_entity_poly.pdbx_seq_one_letter_code
_entity_poly.pdbx_strand_id
1 'polypeptide(L)'
;TDKRLYIKAVVHQLQGEVKTGDVVSAGIAISNSEVGHGSLSITPYLYRLVCQNGMKVASYGKKKYHTGSKISTDGIDLENSWELYSDKTKMVSDQAFWMQVRDLTQSLMSQATFDWILNEIRPTTEREIEGDPMMVVERTQRKFKFNDEETTQITRHFLSEPAGNPLTQWGLANAITRTAEDTKSYDRASELEGVGWDVVEMPKRDWTTLSAL
;
A
#
# COMPACT_ATOMS: atom_id res chain seq x y z
N THR A 1 3.47 -23.97 5.42
CA THR A 1 2.13 -23.43 5.77
C THR A 1 2.32 -22.05 6.31
N ASP A 2 2.10 -21.04 5.42
CA ASP A 2 2.22 -19.65 5.81
C ASP A 2 1.08 -19.28 6.75
N LYS A 3 1.42 -19.04 8.02
CA LYS A 3 0.47 -18.60 9.04
C LYS A 3 0.39 -17.08 9.05
N ARG A 4 0.05 -16.49 7.89
CA ARG A 4 -0.20 -15.06 7.74
C ARG A 4 -1.65 -14.81 7.38
N LEU A 5 -2.26 -13.85 8.04
CA LEU A 5 -3.60 -13.37 7.75
C LEU A 5 -3.50 -12.08 6.94
N TYR A 6 -4.25 -12.00 5.84
CA TYR A 6 -4.43 -10.80 5.04
C TYR A 6 -5.92 -10.49 4.91
N ILE A 7 -6.30 -9.29 5.29
CA ILE A 7 -7.67 -8.79 5.16
C ILE A 7 -7.62 -7.46 4.43
N LYS A 8 -8.47 -7.31 3.40
CA LYS A 8 -8.72 -6.03 2.74
C LYS A 8 -10.19 -5.69 2.90
N ALA A 9 -10.47 -4.47 3.36
CA ALA A 9 -11.83 -3.96 3.49
C ALA A 9 -11.94 -2.63 2.75
N VAL A 10 -13.02 -2.47 1.97
CA VAL A 10 -13.30 -1.28 1.15
C VAL A 10 -14.54 -0.59 1.69
N VAL A 11 -14.49 0.74 1.80
CA VAL A 11 -15.59 1.59 2.25
C VAL A 11 -16.23 2.26 1.04
N HIS A 12 -17.33 1.69 0.57
CA HIS A 12 -18.03 2.20 -0.61
C HIS A 12 -18.62 3.61 -0.45
N GLN A 13 -18.83 4.08 0.78
CA GLN A 13 -19.34 5.43 1.06
C GLN A 13 -18.23 6.49 0.95
N LEU A 14 -16.96 6.09 0.97
CA LEU A 14 -15.81 6.99 0.90
C LEU A 14 -15.14 6.83 -0.46
N GLN A 15 -15.68 7.56 -1.44
CA GLN A 15 -15.25 7.51 -2.85
C GLN A 15 -14.86 8.88 -3.35
N GLY A 16 -14.01 8.91 -4.36
CA GLY A 16 -13.61 10.13 -5.04
C GLY A 16 -13.04 9.85 -6.44
N GLU A 17 -12.97 10.87 -7.25
CA GLU A 17 -12.36 10.80 -8.56
C GLU A 17 -10.92 11.30 -8.52
N VAL A 18 -10.01 10.53 -9.07
CA VAL A 18 -8.63 10.95 -9.33
C VAL A 18 -8.54 11.73 -10.64
N LYS A 19 -9.35 11.34 -11.62
CA LYS A 19 -9.61 11.98 -12.90
C LYS A 19 -11.06 11.70 -13.27
N THR A 20 -11.66 12.50 -14.17
CA THR A 20 -13.04 12.32 -14.62
C THR A 20 -13.30 10.87 -15.05
N GLY A 21 -14.22 10.20 -14.40
CA GLY A 21 -14.60 8.81 -14.64
C GLY A 21 -13.67 7.75 -14.00
N ASP A 22 -12.57 8.14 -13.36
CA ASP A 22 -11.66 7.22 -12.67
C ASP A 22 -11.90 7.28 -11.16
N VAL A 23 -12.86 6.48 -10.72
CA VAL A 23 -13.35 6.44 -9.33
C VAL A 23 -12.53 5.46 -8.49
N VAL A 24 -12.14 5.93 -7.31
CA VAL A 24 -11.46 5.13 -6.30
C VAL A 24 -12.22 5.16 -4.97
N SER A 25 -12.12 4.09 -4.20
CA SER A 25 -12.71 3.95 -2.88
C SER A 25 -11.63 3.81 -1.82
N ALA A 26 -11.84 4.41 -0.65
CA ALA A 26 -10.99 4.19 0.50
C ALA A 26 -11.17 2.78 1.09
N GLY A 27 -10.14 2.27 1.71
CA GLY A 27 -10.16 1.00 2.43
C GLY A 27 -8.99 0.87 3.39
N ILE A 28 -8.90 -0.30 3.99
CA ILE A 28 -7.75 -0.71 4.81
C ILE A 28 -7.27 -2.08 4.39
N ALA A 29 -5.97 -2.29 4.49
CA ALA A 29 -5.32 -3.59 4.42
C ALA A 29 -4.75 -3.92 5.79
N ILE A 30 -5.11 -5.09 6.32
CA ILE A 30 -4.65 -5.61 7.59
C ILE A 30 -3.83 -6.85 7.30
N SER A 31 -2.63 -6.96 7.87
CA SER A 31 -1.85 -8.19 7.85
C SER A 31 -1.37 -8.53 9.26
N ASN A 32 -1.39 -9.81 9.58
CA ASN A 32 -0.88 -10.35 10.83
C ASN A 32 -0.11 -11.63 10.58
N SER A 33 0.94 -11.88 11.36
CA SER A 33 1.72 -13.12 11.34
C SER A 33 1.70 -13.78 12.70
N GLU A 34 1.18 -15.00 12.80
CA GLU A 34 1.15 -15.78 14.04
C GLU A 34 2.48 -16.44 14.39
N VAL A 35 3.46 -16.45 13.48
CA VAL A 35 4.74 -17.16 13.65
C VAL A 35 5.92 -16.26 14.00
N GLY A 36 5.65 -15.07 14.56
CA GLY A 36 6.71 -14.17 15.04
C GLY A 36 7.52 -13.44 13.95
N HIS A 37 7.17 -13.61 12.68
CA HIS A 37 7.86 -12.96 11.55
C HIS A 37 7.18 -11.67 11.06
N GLY A 38 6.27 -11.09 11.84
CA GLY A 38 5.61 -9.84 11.50
C GLY A 38 4.64 -9.37 12.57
N SER A 39 4.65 -8.09 12.84
CA SER A 39 3.67 -7.43 13.69
C SER A 39 2.34 -7.23 12.96
N LEU A 40 1.26 -7.01 13.71
CA LEU A 40 0.01 -6.53 13.16
C LEU A 40 0.28 -5.23 12.40
N SER A 41 -0.08 -5.21 11.12
CA SER A 41 0.02 -4.02 10.26
C SER A 41 -1.35 -3.62 9.78
N ILE A 42 -1.68 -2.34 9.91
CA ILE A 42 -2.90 -1.73 9.38
C ILE A 42 -2.47 -0.58 8.49
N THR A 43 -2.84 -0.64 7.23
CA THR A 43 -2.38 0.30 6.20
C THR A 43 -3.58 0.83 5.43
N PRO A 44 -3.66 2.14 5.12
CA PRO A 44 -4.68 2.63 4.19
C PRO A 44 -4.57 1.88 2.86
N TYR A 45 -5.72 1.59 2.30
CA TYR A 45 -5.86 0.88 1.04
C TYR A 45 -6.74 1.69 0.10
N LEU A 46 -6.34 1.79 -1.14
CA LEU A 46 -7.11 2.44 -2.19
C LEU A 46 -7.57 1.38 -3.17
N TYR A 47 -8.86 1.32 -3.44
CA TYR A 47 -9.44 0.40 -4.42
C TYR A 47 -9.96 1.17 -5.63
N ARG A 48 -9.45 0.86 -6.82
CA ARG A 48 -9.86 1.46 -8.08
C ARG A 48 -10.99 0.65 -8.71
N LEU A 49 -12.13 1.27 -8.92
CA LEU A 49 -13.34 0.58 -9.39
C LEU A 49 -13.24 0.15 -10.85
N VAL A 50 -12.59 0.94 -11.70
CA VAL A 50 -12.52 0.67 -13.15
C VAL A 50 -11.75 -0.61 -13.46
N CYS A 51 -10.59 -0.81 -12.84
CA CYS A 51 -9.71 -1.96 -13.09
C CYS A 51 -9.81 -3.05 -12.01
N GLN A 52 -10.60 -2.82 -10.97
CA GLN A 52 -10.78 -3.73 -9.83
C GLN A 52 -9.45 -4.14 -9.17
N ASN A 53 -8.50 -3.22 -9.13
CA ASN A 53 -7.22 -3.39 -8.47
C ASN A 53 -7.08 -2.47 -7.27
N GLY A 54 -6.14 -2.77 -6.40
CA GLY A 54 -5.95 -1.96 -5.21
C GLY A 54 -4.49 -1.71 -4.86
N MET A 55 -4.27 -0.66 -4.08
CA MET A 55 -2.96 -0.11 -3.76
C MET A 55 -2.84 0.10 -2.26
N LYS A 56 -1.73 -0.31 -1.65
CA LYS A 56 -1.42 -0.05 -0.25
C LYS A 56 -0.68 1.27 -0.11
N VAL A 57 -1.21 2.18 0.69
CA VAL A 57 -0.61 3.49 0.97
C VAL A 57 0.38 3.36 2.12
N ALA A 58 1.52 2.69 1.85
CA ALA A 58 2.45 2.25 2.89
C ALA A 58 3.16 3.40 3.64
N SER A 59 3.39 4.54 2.99
CA SER A 59 4.08 5.69 3.58
C SER A 59 3.27 6.40 4.66
N TYR A 60 1.93 6.41 4.54
CA TYR A 60 1.06 7.05 5.52
C TYR A 60 1.18 6.36 6.89
N GLY A 61 1.27 5.03 6.92
CA GLY A 61 1.51 4.26 8.14
C GLY A 61 2.86 4.56 8.78
N LYS A 62 3.93 4.62 8.00
CA LYS A 62 5.29 4.88 8.48
C LYS A 62 5.44 6.25 9.14
N LYS A 63 4.78 7.28 8.64
CA LYS A 63 4.89 8.66 9.17
C LYS A 63 4.24 8.86 10.53
N LYS A 64 3.20 8.08 10.88
CA LYS A 64 2.43 8.28 12.12
C LYS A 64 2.77 7.32 13.27
N TYR A 65 3.41 6.18 13.02
CA TYR A 65 3.50 5.07 13.99
C TYR A 65 4.91 4.70 14.45
N HIS A 66 5.92 5.50 14.14
CA HIS A 66 7.27 5.34 14.72
C HIS A 66 7.39 5.83 16.18
N THR A 67 6.31 6.17 16.83
CA THR A 67 6.29 6.62 18.22
C THR A 67 5.90 5.55 19.22
N GLY A 68 6.07 4.27 18.90
CA GLY A 68 6.08 3.21 19.89
C GLY A 68 7.35 3.31 20.73
N SER A 69 7.31 4.04 21.83
CA SER A 69 8.39 4.10 22.79
C SER A 69 8.62 2.70 23.36
N LYS A 70 9.70 2.03 22.96
CA LYS A 70 10.25 0.93 23.75
C LYS A 70 10.76 1.55 25.03
N ILE A 71 10.03 1.37 26.13
CA ILE A 71 10.56 1.67 27.45
C ILE A 71 11.54 0.56 27.78
N SER A 72 12.82 0.74 27.45
CA SER A 72 13.87 -0.08 28.02
C SER A 72 14.23 0.51 29.37
N THR A 73 13.82 -0.12 30.44
CA THR A 73 14.40 0.06 31.76
C THR A 73 15.57 -0.90 31.86
N ASP A 74 16.77 -0.38 32.18
CA ASP A 74 17.98 -1.17 32.38
C ASP A 74 17.68 -2.38 33.30
N GLY A 75 17.75 -3.58 32.73
CA GLY A 75 17.77 -4.83 33.45
C GLY A 75 16.54 -5.74 33.41
N ILE A 76 15.36 -5.27 32.96
CA ILE A 76 14.18 -6.13 32.79
C ILE A 76 13.59 -5.87 31.38
N ASP A 77 13.64 -6.87 30.53
CA ASP A 77 12.95 -6.86 29.25
C ASP A 77 11.44 -7.08 29.47
N LEU A 78 10.68 -5.98 29.46
CA LEU A 78 9.24 -6.02 29.70
C LEU A 78 8.47 -6.79 28.62
N GLU A 79 9.01 -6.93 27.41
CA GLU A 79 8.40 -7.75 26.35
C GLU A 79 8.51 -9.24 26.68
N ASN A 80 9.62 -9.67 27.31
CA ASN A 80 9.86 -11.07 27.70
C ASN A 80 9.32 -11.39 29.10
N SER A 81 8.86 -10.42 29.89
CA SER A 81 8.29 -10.64 31.21
C SER A 81 6.77 -10.76 31.24
N TRP A 82 6.11 -10.93 30.08
CA TRP A 82 4.66 -11.09 29.98
C TRP A 82 4.08 -12.17 30.89
N GLU A 83 4.81 -13.26 31.09
CA GLU A 83 4.40 -14.35 31.98
C GLU A 83 4.28 -13.92 33.44
N LEU A 84 5.03 -12.91 33.85
CA LEU A 84 5.06 -12.38 35.24
C LEU A 84 3.88 -11.44 35.54
N TYR A 85 3.13 -11.01 34.53
CA TYR A 85 1.98 -10.09 34.74
C TYR A 85 0.75 -10.84 35.25
N SER A 86 0.00 -10.20 36.14
CA SER A 86 -1.30 -10.69 36.56
C SER A 86 -2.29 -10.74 35.41
N ASP A 87 -3.29 -11.62 35.47
CA ASP A 87 -4.34 -11.72 34.45
C ASP A 87 -5.08 -10.40 34.26
N LYS A 88 -5.24 -9.61 35.33
CA LYS A 88 -5.85 -8.29 35.28
C LYS A 88 -5.00 -7.31 34.46
N THR A 89 -3.68 -7.33 34.62
CA THR A 89 -2.76 -6.48 33.83
C THR A 89 -2.78 -6.89 32.38
N LYS A 90 -2.77 -8.18 32.07
CA LYS A 90 -2.88 -8.72 30.71
C LYS A 90 -4.17 -8.28 30.03
N MET A 91 -5.30 -8.41 30.73
CA MET A 91 -6.61 -8.00 30.21
C MET A 91 -6.70 -6.50 29.91
N VAL A 92 -6.13 -5.63 30.77
CA VAL A 92 -6.10 -4.18 30.55
C VAL A 92 -5.19 -3.83 29.38
N SER A 93 -4.05 -4.52 29.26
CA SER A 93 -3.12 -4.35 28.12
C SER A 93 -3.78 -4.73 26.80
N ASP A 94 -4.48 -5.87 26.75
CA ASP A 94 -5.22 -6.31 25.57
C ASP A 94 -6.33 -5.32 25.19
N GLN A 95 -7.04 -4.81 26.19
CA GLN A 95 -8.07 -3.80 25.96
C GLN A 95 -7.48 -2.51 25.38
N ALA A 96 -6.36 -2.04 25.94
CA ALA A 96 -5.65 -0.86 25.43
C ALA A 96 -5.17 -1.06 24.00
N PHE A 97 -4.63 -2.23 23.67
CA PHE A 97 -4.23 -2.60 22.32
C PHE A 97 -5.42 -2.52 21.34
N TRP A 98 -6.54 -3.12 21.67
CA TRP A 98 -7.72 -3.07 20.78
C TRP A 98 -8.31 -1.68 20.62
N MET A 99 -8.23 -0.84 21.65
CA MET A 99 -8.60 0.57 21.55
C MET A 99 -7.66 1.31 20.57
N GLN A 100 -6.36 1.06 20.63
CA GLN A 100 -5.39 1.63 19.68
C GLN A 100 -5.66 1.18 18.24
N VAL A 101 -5.93 -0.11 18.02
CA VAL A 101 -6.30 -0.65 16.70
C VAL A 101 -7.55 0.05 16.17
N ARG A 102 -8.58 0.23 17.00
CA ARG A 102 -9.82 0.93 16.62
C ARG A 102 -9.54 2.38 16.23
N ASP A 103 -8.84 3.13 17.09
CA ASP A 103 -8.57 4.55 16.86
C ASP A 103 -7.71 4.76 15.62
N LEU A 104 -6.74 3.89 15.41
CA LEU A 104 -5.93 3.83 14.19
C LEU A 104 -6.81 3.61 12.96
N THR A 105 -7.63 2.58 12.97
CA THR A 105 -8.53 2.24 11.86
C THR A 105 -9.45 3.42 11.54
N GLN A 106 -10.05 4.06 12.54
CA GLN A 106 -10.90 5.23 12.33
C GLN A 106 -10.14 6.41 11.70
N SER A 107 -8.91 6.66 12.17
CA SER A 107 -8.06 7.71 11.58
C SER A 107 -7.71 7.43 10.12
N LEU A 108 -7.34 6.18 9.79
CA LEU A 108 -6.97 5.78 8.43
C LEU A 108 -8.16 5.83 7.45
N MET A 109 -9.37 5.61 7.95
CA MET A 109 -10.62 5.66 7.16
C MET A 109 -11.33 7.01 7.26
N SER A 110 -10.65 8.06 7.68
CA SER A 110 -11.22 9.40 7.73
C SER A 110 -11.24 10.08 6.35
N GLN A 111 -12.19 10.99 6.14
CA GLN A 111 -12.23 11.83 4.93
C GLN A 111 -10.91 12.56 4.71
N ALA A 112 -10.30 13.10 5.77
CA ALA A 112 -9.05 13.84 5.69
C ALA A 112 -7.88 12.96 5.16
N THR A 113 -7.81 11.70 5.60
CA THR A 113 -6.81 10.74 5.08
C THR A 113 -7.07 10.43 3.61
N PHE A 114 -8.32 10.23 3.24
CA PHE A 114 -8.70 9.95 1.86
C PHE A 114 -8.41 11.13 0.93
N ASP A 115 -8.77 12.35 1.34
CA ASP A 115 -8.47 13.57 0.58
C ASP A 115 -6.97 13.76 0.39
N TRP A 116 -6.17 13.46 1.42
CA TRP A 116 -4.71 13.49 1.28
C TRP A 116 -4.24 12.49 0.21
N ILE A 117 -4.72 11.24 0.24
CA ILE A 117 -4.37 10.23 -0.78
C ILE A 117 -4.74 10.72 -2.18
N LEU A 118 -5.94 11.26 -2.37
CA LEU A 118 -6.37 11.80 -3.67
C LEU A 118 -5.47 12.94 -4.15
N ASN A 119 -5.03 13.81 -3.25
CA ASN A 119 -4.15 14.92 -3.59
C ASN A 119 -2.74 14.47 -4.00
N GLU A 120 -2.24 13.34 -3.46
CA GLU A 120 -0.97 12.75 -3.92
C GLU A 120 -1.12 12.11 -5.32
N ILE A 121 -2.27 11.51 -5.62
CA ILE A 121 -2.50 10.81 -6.89
C ILE A 121 -2.77 11.78 -8.04
N ARG A 122 -3.63 12.78 -7.85
CA ARG A 122 -4.09 13.66 -8.94
C ARG A 122 -2.97 14.22 -9.81
N PRO A 123 -1.87 14.74 -9.29
CA PRO A 123 -0.77 15.20 -10.12
C PRO A 123 -0.14 14.10 -11.00
N THR A 124 -0.20 12.83 -10.58
CA THR A 124 0.41 11.72 -11.31
C THR A 124 -0.39 11.30 -12.54
N THR A 125 -1.67 11.68 -12.59
CA THR A 125 -2.54 11.45 -13.76
C THR A 125 -2.17 12.33 -14.95
N GLU A 126 -1.47 13.45 -14.71
CA GLU A 126 -1.03 14.42 -15.71
C GLU A 126 0.46 14.24 -16.09
N ARG A 127 1.18 13.39 -15.38
CA ARG A 127 2.60 13.13 -15.64
C ARG A 127 2.76 12.05 -16.69
N GLU A 128 2.73 12.46 -17.95
CA GLU A 128 2.89 11.58 -19.10
C GLU A 128 4.30 11.01 -19.22
N ILE A 129 4.43 9.92 -19.96
CA ILE A 129 5.72 9.35 -20.37
C ILE A 129 6.27 10.20 -21.51
N GLU A 130 7.55 10.58 -21.41
CA GLU A 130 8.26 11.34 -22.45
C GLU A 130 8.94 10.43 -23.48
N GLY A 131 9.23 9.18 -23.11
CA GLY A 131 9.97 8.22 -23.93
C GLY A 131 9.18 6.97 -24.33
N ASP A 132 9.92 5.90 -24.65
CA ASP A 132 9.35 4.59 -24.99
C ASP A 132 8.77 3.92 -23.73
N PRO A 133 7.46 3.58 -23.71
CA PRO A 133 6.82 2.90 -22.59
C PRO A 133 7.51 1.58 -22.21
N MET A 134 8.06 0.84 -23.17
CA MET A 134 8.79 -0.42 -22.91
C MET A 134 10.04 -0.15 -22.07
N MET A 135 10.80 0.88 -22.42
CA MET A 135 11.99 1.29 -21.68
C MET A 135 11.66 1.75 -20.27
N VAL A 136 10.52 2.42 -20.10
CA VAL A 136 10.04 2.82 -18.75
C VAL A 136 9.75 1.60 -17.90
N VAL A 137 9.09 0.57 -18.42
CA VAL A 137 8.83 -0.68 -17.70
C VAL A 137 10.13 -1.39 -17.36
N GLU A 138 11.11 -1.48 -18.28
CA GLU A 138 12.41 -2.10 -18.01
C GLU A 138 13.19 -1.37 -16.91
N ARG A 139 13.19 -0.04 -16.90
CA ARG A 139 13.83 0.76 -15.83
C ARG A 139 13.14 0.55 -14.50
N THR A 140 11.80 0.45 -14.53
CA THR A 140 10.99 0.16 -13.35
C THR A 140 11.27 -1.24 -12.82
N GLN A 141 11.42 -2.24 -13.71
CA GLN A 141 11.86 -3.60 -13.35
C GLN A 141 13.16 -3.58 -12.57
N ARG A 142 14.18 -2.87 -13.07
CA ARG A 142 15.48 -2.77 -12.39
C ARG A 142 15.39 -2.09 -11.03
N LYS A 143 14.57 -1.04 -10.93
CA LYS A 143 14.38 -0.29 -9.68
C LYS A 143 13.68 -1.11 -8.61
N PHE A 144 12.60 -1.81 -8.95
CA PHE A 144 11.74 -2.53 -8.02
C PHE A 144 11.93 -4.05 -8.05
N LYS A 145 12.89 -4.53 -8.83
CA LYS A 145 13.29 -5.94 -8.93
C LYS A 145 12.12 -6.88 -9.29
N PHE A 146 11.38 -6.50 -10.32
CA PHE A 146 10.36 -7.38 -10.90
C PHE A 146 11.02 -8.56 -11.60
N ASN A 147 10.42 -9.73 -11.53
CA ASN A 147 10.82 -10.86 -12.35
C ASN A 147 10.28 -10.71 -13.78
N ASP A 148 10.68 -11.60 -14.68
CA ASP A 148 10.34 -11.51 -16.11
C ASP A 148 8.84 -11.72 -16.36
N GLU A 149 8.16 -12.57 -15.57
CA GLU A 149 6.71 -12.78 -15.65
C GLU A 149 5.96 -11.52 -15.23
N GLU A 150 6.32 -10.93 -14.09
CA GLU A 150 5.76 -9.67 -13.60
C GLU A 150 5.97 -8.54 -14.61
N THR A 151 7.17 -8.43 -15.16
CA THR A 151 7.52 -7.42 -16.17
C THR A 151 6.65 -7.56 -17.42
N THR A 152 6.44 -8.79 -17.88
CA THR A 152 5.56 -9.09 -19.02
C THR A 152 4.12 -8.70 -18.73
N GLN A 153 3.60 -9.03 -17.54
CA GLN A 153 2.24 -8.68 -17.13
C GLN A 153 2.08 -7.16 -16.98
N ILE A 154 3.02 -6.48 -16.31
CA ILE A 154 3.01 -5.03 -16.16
C ILE A 154 3.00 -4.36 -17.54
N THR A 155 3.85 -4.80 -18.46
CA THR A 155 3.90 -4.29 -19.83
C THR A 155 2.55 -4.46 -20.52
N ARG A 156 1.97 -5.64 -20.43
CA ARG A 156 0.65 -5.93 -21.02
C ARG A 156 -0.42 -5.01 -20.45
N HIS A 157 -0.52 -4.89 -19.13
CA HIS A 157 -1.51 -4.05 -18.48
C HIS A 157 -1.31 -2.57 -18.80
N PHE A 158 -0.05 -2.13 -18.88
CA PHE A 158 0.27 -0.74 -19.16
C PHE A 158 -0.06 -0.32 -20.59
N LEU A 159 0.15 -1.22 -21.57
CA LEU A 159 -0.05 -0.93 -22.99
C LEU A 159 -1.45 -1.29 -23.52
N SER A 160 -2.15 -2.27 -22.89
CA SER A 160 -3.37 -2.85 -23.48
C SER A 160 -4.68 -2.38 -22.84
N GLU A 161 -4.64 -1.67 -21.74
CA GLU A 161 -5.89 -1.24 -21.08
C GLU A 161 -6.48 -0.01 -21.76
N PRO A 162 -7.62 -0.16 -22.47
CA PRO A 162 -8.00 0.80 -23.51
C PRO A 162 -8.60 2.08 -22.98
N ALA A 163 -9.13 2.24 -21.87
CA ALA A 163 -9.83 3.47 -21.47
C ALA A 163 -9.43 3.99 -20.09
N GLY A 164 -8.60 3.27 -19.40
CA GLY A 164 -8.37 3.52 -17.99
C GLY A 164 -6.93 3.74 -17.57
N ASN A 165 -5.93 3.37 -18.40
CA ASN A 165 -4.52 3.55 -18.09
C ASN A 165 -3.84 4.42 -19.15
N PRO A 166 -3.95 5.76 -19.05
CA PRO A 166 -3.13 6.61 -19.87
C PRO A 166 -1.66 6.31 -19.59
N LEU A 167 -0.79 6.51 -20.58
CA LEU A 167 0.67 6.33 -20.45
C LEU A 167 1.27 7.40 -19.52
N THR A 168 0.88 7.35 -18.27
CA THR A 168 1.24 8.30 -17.20
C THR A 168 1.83 7.56 -15.99
N GLN A 169 2.34 8.32 -15.04
CA GLN A 169 2.80 7.78 -13.76
C GLN A 169 1.68 7.00 -13.04
N TRP A 170 0.45 7.53 -13.03
CA TRP A 170 -0.72 6.84 -12.50
C TRP A 170 -1.03 5.55 -13.27
N GLY A 171 -0.94 5.58 -14.61
CA GLY A 171 -1.12 4.39 -15.44
C GLY A 171 -0.15 3.27 -15.11
N LEU A 172 1.15 3.60 -14.93
CA LEU A 172 2.16 2.62 -14.54
C LEU A 172 1.90 2.05 -13.15
N ALA A 173 1.55 2.89 -12.17
CA ALA A 173 1.19 2.45 -10.82
C ALA A 173 0.01 1.43 -10.86
N ASN A 174 -1.01 1.71 -11.69
CA ASN A 174 -2.14 0.80 -11.86
C ASN A 174 -1.77 -0.51 -12.58
N ALA A 175 -0.88 -0.47 -13.57
CA ALA A 175 -0.41 -1.68 -14.23
C ALA A 175 0.32 -2.62 -13.25
N ILE A 176 1.12 -2.07 -12.34
CA ILE A 176 1.80 -2.83 -11.28
C ILE A 176 0.79 -3.45 -10.32
N THR A 177 -0.17 -2.66 -9.83
CA THR A 177 -1.17 -3.17 -8.88
C THR A 177 -2.17 -4.13 -9.54
N ARG A 178 -2.41 -4.02 -10.84
CA ARG A 178 -3.17 -5.02 -11.58
C ARG A 178 -2.44 -6.35 -11.67
N THR A 179 -1.12 -6.32 -11.87
CA THR A 179 -0.28 -7.53 -11.83
C THR A 179 -0.31 -8.19 -10.44
N ALA A 180 -0.50 -7.42 -9.37
CA ALA A 180 -0.66 -7.97 -8.02
C ALA A 180 -1.90 -8.88 -7.91
N GLU A 181 -3.02 -8.54 -8.56
CA GLU A 181 -4.25 -9.36 -8.56
C GLU A 181 -4.04 -10.72 -9.26
N ASP A 182 -3.18 -10.77 -10.27
CA ASP A 182 -2.86 -11.99 -11.01
C ASP A 182 -1.77 -12.84 -10.30
N THR A 183 -1.18 -12.32 -9.22
CA THR A 183 -0.05 -12.97 -8.51
C THR A 183 -0.56 -14.00 -7.50
N LYS A 184 -0.07 -15.24 -7.58
CA LYS A 184 -0.48 -16.36 -6.72
C LYS A 184 -0.01 -16.23 -5.27
N SER A 185 1.13 -15.60 -5.04
CA SER A 185 1.70 -15.38 -3.72
C SER A 185 1.09 -14.13 -3.08
N TYR A 186 0.37 -14.27 -1.99
CA TYR A 186 -0.18 -13.12 -1.24
C TYR A 186 0.88 -12.17 -0.72
N ASP A 187 2.04 -12.66 -0.32
CA ASP A 187 3.17 -11.83 0.10
C ASP A 187 3.65 -10.97 -1.06
N ARG A 188 3.86 -11.57 -2.23
CA ARG A 188 4.31 -10.84 -3.42
C ARG A 188 3.25 -9.89 -3.97
N ALA A 189 1.99 -10.30 -3.99
CA ALA A 189 0.88 -9.42 -4.34
C ALA A 189 0.85 -8.18 -3.42
N SER A 190 0.99 -8.39 -2.12
CA SER A 190 1.07 -7.33 -1.12
C SER A 190 2.26 -6.37 -1.32
N GLU A 191 3.42 -6.88 -1.76
CA GLU A 191 4.57 -6.07 -2.13
C GLU A 191 4.29 -5.22 -3.37
N LEU A 192 3.74 -5.82 -4.43
CA LEU A 192 3.40 -5.11 -5.68
C LEU A 192 2.37 -3.99 -5.44
N GLU A 193 1.39 -4.21 -4.57
CA GLU A 193 0.45 -3.16 -4.16
C GLU A 193 1.16 -1.97 -3.48
N GLY A 194 2.18 -2.25 -2.67
CA GLY A 194 3.03 -1.22 -2.07
C GLY A 194 3.90 -0.50 -3.11
N VAL A 195 4.48 -1.24 -4.05
CA VAL A 195 5.28 -0.66 -5.15
C VAL A 195 4.43 0.26 -6.03
N GLY A 196 3.16 -0.07 -6.26
CA GLY A 196 2.24 0.84 -6.95
C GLY A 196 2.18 2.21 -6.27
N TRP A 197 2.10 2.23 -4.94
CA TRP A 197 2.14 3.48 -4.18
C TRP A 197 3.51 4.16 -4.21
N ASP A 198 4.61 3.42 -4.15
CA ASP A 198 5.96 3.98 -4.29
C ASP A 198 6.15 4.68 -5.64
N VAL A 199 5.47 4.20 -6.70
CA VAL A 199 5.44 4.88 -8.01
C VAL A 199 4.63 6.17 -7.92
N VAL A 200 3.48 6.20 -7.25
CA VAL A 200 2.67 7.42 -7.04
C VAL A 200 3.48 8.48 -6.28
N GLU A 201 4.14 8.10 -5.19
CA GLU A 201 4.94 9.01 -4.37
C GLU A 201 6.25 9.46 -5.01
N MET A 202 6.63 8.87 -6.14
CA MET A 202 7.89 9.23 -6.80
C MET A 202 7.87 10.72 -7.19
N PRO A 203 8.87 11.51 -6.74
CA PRO A 203 8.97 12.92 -7.07
C PRO A 203 8.98 13.16 -8.59
N LYS A 204 8.43 14.28 -9.04
CA LYS A 204 8.37 14.63 -10.48
C LYS A 204 9.74 14.51 -11.16
N ARG A 205 10.81 14.95 -10.49
CA ARG A 205 12.19 14.85 -11.02
C ARG A 205 12.59 13.40 -11.31
N ASP A 206 12.29 12.49 -10.36
CA ASP A 206 12.67 11.09 -10.48
C ASP A 206 11.80 10.38 -11.51
N TRP A 207 10.51 10.77 -11.60
CA TRP A 207 9.63 10.32 -12.67
C TRP A 207 10.15 10.76 -14.04
N THR A 208 10.49 12.04 -14.23
CA THR A 208 11.05 12.52 -15.50
C THR A 208 12.32 11.75 -15.88
N THR A 209 13.21 11.47 -14.93
CA THR A 209 14.41 10.66 -15.19
C THR A 209 14.07 9.21 -15.58
N LEU A 210 13.04 8.62 -14.97
CA LEU A 210 12.60 7.26 -15.28
C LEU A 210 11.92 7.20 -16.66
N SER A 211 11.11 8.21 -17.01
CA SER A 211 10.26 8.25 -18.21
C SER A 211 10.92 8.87 -19.45
N ALA A 212 12.05 9.60 -19.29
CA ALA A 212 12.78 10.18 -20.40
C ALA A 212 13.51 9.12 -21.26
N LEU A 213 13.93 9.54 -22.46
CA LEU A 213 14.66 8.74 -23.46
C LEU A 213 15.96 8.14 -22.95
#